data_0fc93d25446a857c01654756267bd551
#
_entry.id   0fc93d25446a857c01654756267bd551
#
_cell.length_a   1.000
_cell.length_b   1.000
_cell.length_c   1.000
_cell.angle_alpha   90.00
_cell.angle_beta   90.00
_cell.angle_gamma   90.00
#
_symmetry.space_group_name_H-M   'P 1'
#
loop_
_entity.id
_entity.type
_entity.pdbx_description
1 polymer ?
#
loop_
_entity_poly.entity_id
_entity_poly.type
_entity_poly.pdbx_seq_one_letter_code
_entity_poly.pdbx_strand_id
1 'polypeptide(L)'
;MKSPYPEEFNRQAIGLTASLHFAPTQKAADALLKEGKDPEQIFVTGNTGIDALHYTVRNDFYHPETEWAKGSRLIAVTAHRRENLGEPMRYMFRAIRRIVEEFTDVKVIYPVHLNPQVRKIADEEFGGCDRIHLIEPLDVVEFHNLMKASYLIMTDSGGIQEEAPALGKPVLVMRDTTERPEGVEAGTLKLAGTKMEDIYRECRQLLTEPEIYRRMSEARNPYGDGTASIKIRKILENIDA
;
A
#
# COMPACT_ATOMS: atom_id res chain seq x y z
N MET A 1 3.41 21.75 -13.61
CA MET A 1 3.90 21.26 -12.31
C MET A 1 2.75 21.32 -11.33
N LYS A 2 2.04 20.22 -11.22
CA LYS A 2 0.75 20.16 -10.55
C LYS A 2 0.84 19.17 -9.38
N SER A 3 -0.26 18.91 -8.73
CA SER A 3 -0.39 17.97 -7.61
C SER A 3 -0.02 16.53 -8.02
N PRO A 4 0.65 15.76 -7.12
CA PRO A 4 1.12 16.19 -5.78
C PRO A 4 2.43 16.98 -5.86
N TYR A 5 2.54 17.99 -5.02
CA TYR A 5 3.75 18.79 -4.89
C TYR A 5 4.47 18.47 -3.56
N PRO A 6 5.79 18.29 -3.51
CA PRO A 6 6.78 18.51 -4.58
C PRO A 6 7.08 17.30 -5.47
N GLU A 7 6.44 16.16 -5.27
CA GLU A 7 6.78 14.88 -5.91
C GLU A 7 6.71 14.95 -7.43
N GLU A 8 5.65 15.55 -7.99
CA GLU A 8 5.50 15.72 -9.42
C GLU A 8 6.51 16.70 -10.03
N PHE A 9 6.88 17.74 -9.28
CA PHE A 9 7.98 18.63 -9.67
C PHE A 9 9.30 17.85 -9.76
N ASN A 10 9.62 17.08 -8.73
CA ASN A 10 10.85 16.28 -8.68
C ASN A 10 10.90 15.25 -9.83
N ARG A 11 9.78 14.56 -10.08
CA ARG A 11 9.67 13.60 -11.17
C ARG A 11 9.95 14.25 -12.53
N GLN A 12 9.34 15.40 -12.81
CA GLN A 12 9.56 16.11 -14.07
C GLN A 12 10.99 16.67 -14.18
N ALA A 13 11.54 17.22 -13.10
CA ALA A 13 12.91 17.74 -13.09
C ALA A 13 13.94 16.62 -13.36
N ILE A 14 13.79 15.46 -12.73
CA ILE A 14 14.63 14.28 -13.00
C ILE A 14 14.43 13.83 -14.45
N GLY A 15 13.18 13.78 -14.93
CA GLY A 15 12.88 13.40 -16.30
C GLY A 15 13.49 14.30 -17.39
N LEU A 16 13.89 15.54 -17.07
CA LEU A 16 14.61 16.43 -18.01
C LEU A 16 16.06 16.01 -18.23
N THR A 17 16.66 15.34 -17.26
CA THR A 17 18.08 14.97 -17.29
C THR A 17 18.31 13.46 -17.49
N ALA A 18 17.28 12.64 -17.26
CA ALA A 18 17.36 11.21 -17.43
C ALA A 18 17.42 10.83 -18.91
N SER A 19 18.36 9.95 -19.26
CA SER A 19 18.50 9.38 -20.61
C SER A 19 17.61 8.15 -20.83
N LEU A 20 17.20 7.47 -19.74
CA LEU A 20 16.36 6.28 -19.79
C LEU A 20 15.25 6.38 -18.74
N HIS A 21 14.09 5.84 -19.09
CA HIS A 21 12.91 5.82 -18.23
C HIS A 21 12.42 4.38 -18.03
N PHE A 22 12.44 3.91 -16.80
CA PHE A 22 11.93 2.59 -16.42
C PHE A 22 10.56 2.74 -15.75
N ALA A 23 9.52 2.50 -16.52
CA ALA A 23 8.14 2.68 -16.09
C ALA A 23 7.62 1.43 -15.37
N PRO A 24 6.91 1.56 -14.23
CA PRO A 24 6.33 0.40 -13.55
C PRO A 24 5.18 -0.23 -14.31
N THR A 25 4.43 0.55 -15.10
CA THR A 25 3.24 0.11 -15.85
C THR A 25 3.22 0.72 -17.24
N GLN A 26 2.40 0.15 -18.13
CA GLN A 26 2.15 0.75 -19.45
C GLN A 26 1.56 2.17 -19.31
N LYS A 27 0.66 2.40 -18.38
CA LYS A 27 0.06 3.71 -18.14
C LYS A 27 1.10 4.77 -17.73
N ALA A 28 2.10 4.37 -16.93
CA ALA A 28 3.22 5.25 -16.60
C ALA A 28 4.10 5.55 -17.83
N ALA A 29 4.34 4.56 -18.70
CA ALA A 29 5.04 4.75 -19.97
C ALA A 29 4.26 5.69 -20.89
N ASP A 30 2.94 5.50 -21.01
CA ASP A 30 2.07 6.36 -21.82
C ASP A 30 2.05 7.82 -21.33
N ALA A 31 2.20 8.04 -20.02
CA ALA A 31 2.34 9.37 -19.45
C ALA A 31 3.65 10.05 -19.88
N LEU A 32 4.76 9.31 -19.91
CA LEU A 32 6.04 9.80 -20.40
C LEU A 32 6.00 10.14 -21.90
N LEU A 33 5.34 9.30 -22.70
CA LEU A 33 5.11 9.58 -24.13
C LEU A 33 4.32 10.86 -24.35
N LYS A 34 3.26 11.10 -23.56
CA LYS A 34 2.47 12.34 -23.60
C LYS A 34 3.27 13.59 -23.20
N GLU A 35 4.31 13.41 -22.41
CA GLU A 35 5.26 14.48 -22.02
C GLU A 35 6.32 14.72 -23.11
N GLY A 36 6.29 13.98 -24.21
CA GLY A 36 7.23 14.12 -25.31
C GLY A 36 8.57 13.43 -25.11
N LYS A 37 8.64 12.44 -24.20
CA LYS A 37 9.82 11.59 -24.07
C LYS A 37 9.96 10.66 -25.25
N ASP A 38 11.20 10.35 -25.64
CA ASP A 38 11.50 9.47 -26.74
C ASP A 38 11.03 8.03 -26.44
N PRO A 39 10.21 7.41 -27.30
CA PRO A 39 9.77 6.03 -27.11
C PRO A 39 10.92 5.02 -26.96
N GLU A 40 12.06 5.25 -27.62
CA GLU A 40 13.23 4.36 -27.53
C GLU A 40 13.93 4.41 -26.16
N GLN A 41 13.63 5.42 -25.34
CA GLN A 41 14.18 5.61 -24.00
C GLN A 41 13.23 5.14 -22.90
N ILE A 42 12.02 4.63 -23.24
CA ILE A 42 11.00 4.24 -22.27
C ILE A 42 10.83 2.73 -22.25
N PHE A 43 11.00 2.12 -21.08
CA PHE A 43 10.91 0.67 -20.89
C PHE A 43 9.93 0.33 -19.77
N VAL A 44 8.96 -0.55 -20.03
CA VAL A 44 8.05 -1.06 -19.00
C VAL A 44 8.72 -2.25 -18.30
N THR A 45 9.14 -2.04 -17.07
CA THR A 45 9.92 -3.03 -16.31
C THR A 45 9.20 -3.60 -15.11
N GLY A 46 8.22 -2.89 -14.58
CA GLY A 46 7.65 -3.14 -13.25
C GLY A 46 8.32 -2.26 -12.19
N ASN A 47 7.82 -2.35 -10.95
CA ASN A 47 8.34 -1.60 -9.82
C ASN A 47 9.39 -2.42 -9.05
N THR A 48 10.59 -1.86 -8.87
CA THR A 48 11.68 -2.48 -8.10
C THR A 48 11.37 -2.65 -6.61
N GLY A 49 10.41 -1.90 -6.06
CA GLY A 49 9.90 -2.12 -4.70
C GLY A 49 9.31 -3.53 -4.51
N ILE A 50 8.72 -4.10 -5.58
CA ILE A 50 8.20 -5.47 -5.54
C ILE A 50 9.36 -6.50 -5.54
N ASP A 51 10.44 -6.22 -6.25
CA ASP A 51 11.64 -7.07 -6.23
C ASP A 51 12.23 -7.15 -4.81
N ALA A 52 12.18 -6.06 -4.05
CA ALA A 52 12.69 -6.02 -2.69
C ALA A 52 12.00 -7.02 -1.76
N LEU A 53 10.72 -7.35 -2.01
CA LEU A 53 9.98 -8.34 -1.21
C LEU A 53 10.64 -9.71 -1.21
N HIS A 54 11.34 -10.11 -2.29
CA HIS A 54 12.07 -11.37 -2.34
C HIS A 54 13.21 -11.47 -1.32
N TYR A 55 13.75 -10.33 -0.87
CA TYR A 55 14.86 -10.25 0.07
C TYR A 55 14.40 -9.92 1.50
N THR A 56 13.31 -9.22 1.64
CA THR A 56 12.83 -8.71 2.93
C THR A 56 11.80 -9.64 3.57
N VAL A 57 10.98 -10.32 2.79
CA VAL A 57 9.97 -11.26 3.29
C VAL A 57 10.61 -12.61 3.58
N ARG A 58 10.48 -13.08 4.84
CA ARG A 58 11.08 -14.35 5.31
C ARG A 58 10.02 -15.25 5.91
N ASN A 59 10.19 -16.56 5.77
CA ASN A 59 9.28 -17.54 6.36
C ASN A 59 9.55 -17.77 7.86
N ASP A 60 10.77 -17.51 8.30
CA ASP A 60 11.25 -17.66 9.68
C ASP A 60 11.27 -16.32 10.44
N PHE A 61 10.63 -15.29 9.90
CA PHE A 61 10.58 -13.99 10.55
C PHE A 61 9.75 -14.04 11.83
N TYR A 62 10.33 -13.55 12.90
CA TYR A 62 9.68 -13.42 14.20
C TYR A 62 9.55 -11.95 14.59
N HIS A 63 8.35 -11.56 15.01
CA HIS A 63 8.10 -10.27 15.63
C HIS A 63 7.03 -10.45 16.71
N PRO A 64 7.19 -9.86 17.92
CA PRO A 64 6.25 -10.03 19.02
C PRO A 64 4.80 -9.71 18.65
N GLU A 65 4.60 -8.65 17.85
CA GLU A 65 3.27 -8.23 17.42
C GLU A 65 2.59 -9.22 16.47
N THR A 66 3.35 -9.83 15.56
CA THR A 66 2.80 -10.87 14.66
C THR A 66 2.47 -12.15 15.42
N GLU A 67 3.27 -12.51 16.45
CA GLU A 67 2.94 -13.64 17.34
C GLU A 67 1.70 -13.33 18.19
N TRP A 68 1.56 -12.11 18.71
CA TRP A 68 0.35 -11.69 19.43
C TRP A 68 -0.91 -11.81 18.55
N ALA A 69 -0.79 -11.51 17.27
CA ALA A 69 -1.91 -11.58 16.32
C ALA A 69 -2.19 -13.00 15.79
N LYS A 70 -1.36 -13.99 16.10
CA LYS A 70 -1.47 -15.35 15.57
C LYS A 70 -2.84 -16.00 15.85
N GLY A 71 -3.39 -16.63 14.82
CA GLY A 71 -4.71 -17.24 14.88
C GLY A 71 -5.87 -16.26 14.72
N SER A 72 -5.61 -14.97 14.53
CA SER A 72 -6.61 -13.96 14.21
C SER A 72 -6.53 -13.52 12.74
N ARG A 73 -7.58 -12.87 12.25
CA ARG A 73 -7.53 -12.11 11.00
C ARG A 73 -6.87 -10.76 11.27
N LEU A 74 -5.57 -10.70 11.05
CA LEU A 74 -4.79 -9.48 11.28
C LEU A 74 -5.06 -8.44 10.19
N ILE A 75 -5.36 -7.22 10.58
CA ILE A 75 -5.40 -6.04 9.71
C ILE A 75 -4.18 -5.17 10.02
N ALA A 76 -3.31 -4.97 9.03
CA ALA A 76 -2.28 -3.94 9.14
C ALA A 76 -2.83 -2.60 8.66
N VAL A 77 -2.60 -1.55 9.45
CA VAL A 77 -3.09 -0.20 9.16
C VAL A 77 -1.92 0.74 8.96
N THR A 78 -2.01 1.59 7.94
CA THR A 78 -1.17 2.79 7.82
C THR A 78 -2.00 3.98 7.42
N ALA A 79 -1.89 5.09 8.16
CA ALA A 79 -2.57 6.33 7.87
C ALA A 79 -1.71 7.51 8.34
N HIS A 80 -1.30 8.37 7.42
CA HIS A 80 -0.38 9.47 7.74
C HIS A 80 -0.46 10.65 6.77
N ARG A 81 -1.32 10.59 5.74
CA ARG A 81 -1.42 11.67 4.76
C ARG A 81 -1.95 12.95 5.39
N ARG A 82 -1.32 14.07 5.03
CA ARG A 82 -1.69 15.40 5.56
C ARG A 82 -3.13 15.79 5.22
N GLU A 83 -3.60 15.39 4.04
CA GLU A 83 -4.98 15.64 3.57
C GLU A 83 -6.03 14.94 4.42
N ASN A 84 -5.66 13.87 5.13
CA ASN A 84 -6.53 13.08 5.99
C ASN A 84 -6.52 13.52 7.47
N LEU A 85 -5.65 14.46 7.86
CA LEU A 85 -5.56 14.92 9.26
C LEU A 85 -6.89 15.54 9.72
N GLY A 86 -7.23 15.32 10.98
CA GLY A 86 -8.46 15.80 11.60
C GLY A 86 -9.62 14.82 11.46
N GLU A 87 -10.81 15.31 11.09
CA GLU A 87 -12.04 14.49 11.04
C GLU A 87 -11.98 13.30 10.08
N PRO A 88 -11.39 13.39 8.86
CA PRO A 88 -11.28 12.22 7.99
C PRO A 88 -10.52 11.07 8.66
N MET A 89 -9.41 11.35 9.33
CA MET A 89 -8.62 10.33 10.04
C MET A 89 -9.41 9.74 11.21
N ARG A 90 -10.19 10.54 11.94
CA ARG A 90 -11.08 10.05 12.98
C ARG A 90 -12.14 9.09 12.43
N TYR A 91 -12.74 9.41 11.29
CA TYR A 91 -13.70 8.52 10.62
C TYR A 91 -13.07 7.19 10.22
N MET A 92 -11.83 7.21 9.69
CA MET A 92 -11.08 6.00 9.37
C MET A 92 -10.90 5.14 10.62
N PHE A 93 -10.42 5.72 11.72
CA PHE A 93 -10.14 4.99 12.95
C PHE A 93 -11.40 4.48 13.64
N ARG A 94 -12.48 5.24 13.63
CA ARG A 94 -13.80 4.78 14.13
C ARG A 94 -14.35 3.62 13.31
N ALA A 95 -14.16 3.64 11.99
CA ALA A 95 -14.55 2.51 11.14
C ALA A 95 -13.75 1.25 11.50
N ILE A 96 -12.44 1.37 11.67
CA ILE A 96 -11.56 0.27 12.09
C ILE A 96 -11.95 -0.25 13.48
N ARG A 97 -12.18 0.64 14.43
CA ARG A 97 -12.62 0.27 15.79
C ARG A 97 -13.93 -0.51 15.76
N ARG A 98 -14.92 -0.03 15.00
CA ARG A 98 -16.21 -0.72 14.83
C ARG A 98 -16.04 -2.12 14.24
N ILE A 99 -15.14 -2.30 13.27
CA ILE A 99 -14.80 -3.63 12.71
C ILE A 99 -14.25 -4.55 13.80
N VAL A 100 -13.31 -4.07 14.61
CA VAL A 100 -12.72 -4.87 15.70
C VAL A 100 -13.76 -5.21 16.76
N GLU A 101 -14.70 -4.31 17.05
CA GLU A 101 -15.79 -4.54 18.01
C GLU A 101 -16.78 -5.60 17.50
N GLU A 102 -17.11 -5.59 16.20
CA GLU A 102 -18.03 -6.55 15.58
C GLU A 102 -17.40 -7.94 15.41
N PHE A 103 -16.14 -8.01 14.99
CA PHE A 103 -15.45 -9.27 14.68
C PHE A 103 -14.45 -9.64 15.77
N THR A 104 -14.79 -10.59 16.63
CA THR A 104 -13.96 -10.96 17.80
C THR A 104 -12.64 -11.62 17.42
N ASP A 105 -12.53 -12.17 16.22
CA ASP A 105 -11.33 -12.79 15.66
C ASP A 105 -10.44 -11.81 14.86
N VAL A 106 -10.83 -10.54 14.80
CA VAL A 106 -10.04 -9.49 14.15
C VAL A 106 -9.13 -8.80 15.14
N LYS A 107 -7.87 -8.67 14.77
CA LYS A 107 -6.86 -7.84 15.46
C LYS A 107 -6.26 -6.83 14.49
N VAL A 108 -5.79 -5.72 15.04
CA VAL A 108 -5.18 -4.63 14.28
C VAL A 108 -3.80 -4.33 14.80
N ILE A 109 -2.84 -4.17 13.90
CA ILE A 109 -1.53 -3.58 14.20
C ILE A 109 -1.39 -2.32 13.36
N TYR A 110 -1.11 -1.22 14.04
CA TYR A 110 -0.89 0.07 13.42
C TYR A 110 0.47 0.65 13.84
N PRO A 111 1.51 0.54 12.98
CA PRO A 111 2.75 1.30 13.14
C PRO A 111 2.46 2.79 12.97
N VAL A 112 2.38 3.52 14.09
CA VAL A 112 1.88 4.89 14.09
C VAL A 112 2.95 5.86 13.62
N HIS A 113 2.63 6.68 12.63
CA HIS A 113 3.52 7.71 12.13
C HIS A 113 3.95 8.70 13.24
N LEU A 114 5.20 9.18 13.18
CA LEU A 114 5.79 10.05 14.22
C LEU A 114 5.13 11.42 14.37
N ASN A 115 4.25 11.82 13.45
CA ASN A 115 3.52 13.08 13.56
C ASN A 115 2.64 13.08 14.83
N PRO A 116 2.86 14.05 15.76
CA PRO A 116 2.10 14.11 17.02
C PRO A 116 0.59 14.20 16.84
N GLN A 117 0.11 14.82 15.76
CA GLN A 117 -1.33 14.89 15.48
C GLN A 117 -1.92 13.53 15.13
N VAL A 118 -1.18 12.70 14.36
CA VAL A 118 -1.59 11.34 14.05
C VAL A 118 -1.63 10.48 15.31
N ARG A 119 -0.57 10.52 16.13
CA ARG A 119 -0.50 9.79 17.40
C ARG A 119 -1.65 10.17 18.32
N LYS A 120 -1.89 11.47 18.50
CA LYS A 120 -2.99 11.95 19.34
C LYS A 120 -4.35 11.39 18.88
N ILE A 121 -4.65 11.45 17.59
CA ILE A 121 -5.92 10.94 17.06
C ILE A 121 -5.99 9.41 17.23
N ALA A 122 -4.90 8.68 16.99
CA ALA A 122 -4.85 7.24 17.18
C ALA A 122 -5.10 6.84 18.64
N ASP A 123 -4.45 7.51 19.59
CA ASP A 123 -4.64 7.26 21.01
C ASP A 123 -6.09 7.56 21.47
N GLU A 124 -6.67 8.65 20.98
CA GLU A 124 -8.06 9.03 21.30
C GLU A 124 -9.09 8.04 20.77
N GLU A 125 -8.92 7.55 19.52
CA GLU A 125 -9.94 6.71 18.87
C GLU A 125 -9.72 5.20 19.16
N PHE A 126 -8.49 4.76 19.41
CA PHE A 126 -8.17 3.36 19.65
C PHE A 126 -7.89 3.01 21.12
N GLY A 127 -7.71 4.01 21.97
CA GLY A 127 -7.44 3.81 23.40
C GLY A 127 -8.43 2.86 24.07
N GLY A 128 -7.92 1.96 24.91
CA GLY A 128 -8.71 0.98 25.67
C GLY A 128 -9.26 -0.19 24.85
N CYS A 129 -8.74 -0.43 23.64
CA CYS A 129 -9.10 -1.61 22.84
C CYS A 129 -7.91 -2.59 22.78
N ASP A 130 -7.95 -3.67 23.55
CA ASP A 130 -6.87 -4.66 23.64
C ASP A 130 -6.59 -5.44 22.35
N ARG A 131 -7.44 -5.29 21.35
CA ARG A 131 -7.28 -5.93 20.02
C ARG A 131 -6.76 -4.98 18.97
N ILE A 132 -6.37 -3.76 19.34
CA ILE A 132 -5.70 -2.79 18.47
C ILE A 132 -4.38 -2.40 19.13
N HIS A 133 -3.27 -2.77 18.51
CA HIS A 133 -1.94 -2.40 18.95
C HIS A 133 -1.41 -1.22 18.16
N LEU A 134 -1.16 -0.13 18.86
CA LEU A 134 -0.43 1.03 18.36
C LEU A 134 1.05 0.82 18.68
N ILE A 135 1.87 0.74 17.64
CA ILE A 135 3.30 0.44 17.81
C ILE A 135 4.17 1.53 17.19
N GLU A 136 5.44 1.55 17.51
CA GLU A 136 6.41 2.42 16.85
C GLU A 136 6.54 2.07 15.37
N PRO A 137 6.94 3.03 14.51
CA PRO A 137 7.21 2.76 13.10
C PRO A 137 8.20 1.60 12.94
N LEU A 138 7.88 0.71 12.02
CA LEU A 138 8.69 -0.44 11.69
C LEU A 138 9.69 -0.11 10.58
N ASP A 139 10.81 -0.80 10.54
CA ASP A 139 11.69 -0.77 9.38
C ASP A 139 11.06 -1.52 8.19
N VAL A 140 11.70 -1.44 7.03
CA VAL A 140 11.16 -2.03 5.79
C VAL A 140 11.03 -3.55 5.88
N VAL A 141 11.96 -4.24 6.55
CA VAL A 141 11.92 -5.70 6.68
C VAL A 141 10.79 -6.11 7.61
N GLU A 142 10.67 -5.45 8.77
CA GLU A 142 9.62 -5.69 9.74
C GLU A 142 8.24 -5.42 9.13
N PHE A 143 8.09 -4.30 8.41
CA PHE A 143 6.82 -3.91 7.81
C PHE A 143 6.39 -4.85 6.68
N HIS A 144 7.31 -5.31 5.81
CA HIS A 144 6.98 -6.27 4.78
C HIS A 144 6.54 -7.62 5.35
N ASN A 145 7.15 -8.07 6.45
CA ASN A 145 6.72 -9.29 7.13
C ASN A 145 5.40 -9.11 7.89
N LEU A 146 5.12 -7.92 8.44
CA LEU A 146 3.80 -7.58 8.98
C LEU A 146 2.73 -7.66 7.88
N MET A 147 2.98 -7.07 6.71
CA MET A 147 2.07 -7.18 5.56
C MET A 147 1.86 -8.64 5.15
N LYS A 148 2.93 -9.44 5.09
CA LYS A 148 2.84 -10.88 4.78
C LYS A 148 1.99 -11.65 5.78
N ALA A 149 2.09 -11.33 7.07
CA ALA A 149 1.30 -11.95 8.13
C ALA A 149 -0.17 -11.50 8.16
N SER A 150 -0.48 -10.36 7.53
CA SER A 150 -1.82 -9.76 7.57
C SER A 150 -2.83 -10.51 6.70
N TYR A 151 -4.10 -10.45 7.11
CA TYR A 151 -5.25 -10.88 6.33
C TYR A 151 -5.57 -9.85 5.25
N LEU A 152 -5.69 -8.58 5.62
CA LEU A 152 -5.88 -7.46 4.70
C LEU A 152 -5.10 -6.22 5.17
N ILE A 153 -4.92 -5.28 4.26
CA ILE A 153 -4.21 -4.02 4.52
C ILE A 153 -5.18 -2.85 4.37
N MET A 154 -5.19 -1.93 5.33
CA MET A 154 -5.91 -0.66 5.24
C MET A 154 -4.90 0.48 5.22
N THR A 155 -4.88 1.27 4.13
CA THR A 155 -3.79 2.24 3.93
C THR A 155 -4.24 3.50 3.21
N ASP A 156 -3.54 4.61 3.47
CA ASP A 156 -3.57 5.81 2.63
C ASP A 156 -2.26 6.02 1.83
N SER A 157 -1.29 5.10 1.96
CA SER A 157 0.02 5.15 1.31
C SER A 157 0.00 4.65 -0.13
N GLY A 158 0.72 5.35 -1.03
CA GLY A 158 0.86 4.95 -2.44
C GLY A 158 1.71 3.70 -2.65
N GLY A 159 2.87 3.57 -1.97
CA GLY A 159 3.78 2.43 -2.15
C GLY A 159 3.15 1.10 -1.72
N ILE A 160 2.44 1.10 -0.60
CA ILE A 160 1.77 -0.11 -0.08
C ILE A 160 0.71 -0.64 -1.05
N GLN A 161 0.08 0.25 -1.84
CA GLN A 161 -0.86 -0.13 -2.89
C GLN A 161 -0.22 -0.97 -3.99
N GLU A 162 1.10 -0.90 -4.16
CA GLU A 162 1.85 -1.68 -5.14
C GLU A 162 2.45 -2.96 -4.54
N GLU A 163 2.93 -2.88 -3.29
CA GLU A 163 3.65 -3.94 -2.60
C GLU A 163 2.73 -5.00 -1.99
N ALA A 164 1.67 -4.60 -1.29
CA ALA A 164 0.78 -5.55 -0.60
C ALA A 164 0.07 -6.54 -1.55
N PRO A 165 -0.40 -6.14 -2.76
CA PRO A 165 -0.92 -7.08 -3.74
C PRO A 165 0.08 -8.14 -4.22
N ALA A 166 1.39 -7.82 -4.25
CA ALA A 166 2.43 -8.79 -4.59
C ALA A 166 2.56 -9.90 -3.54
N LEU A 167 2.07 -9.65 -2.33
CA LEU A 167 1.98 -10.64 -1.24
C LEU A 167 0.62 -11.36 -1.19
N GLY A 168 -0.26 -11.13 -2.19
CA GLY A 168 -1.61 -11.68 -2.21
C GLY A 168 -2.53 -11.09 -1.13
N LYS A 169 -2.31 -9.83 -0.74
CA LYS A 169 -3.11 -9.18 0.30
C LYS A 169 -4.08 -8.18 -0.31
N PRO A 170 -5.40 -8.33 -0.06
CA PRO A 170 -6.37 -7.30 -0.41
C PRO A 170 -6.02 -5.97 0.24
N VAL A 171 -6.19 -4.87 -0.49
CA VAL A 171 -5.89 -3.52 0.00
C VAL A 171 -7.12 -2.64 -0.05
N LEU A 172 -7.53 -2.12 1.10
CA LEU A 172 -8.50 -1.04 1.20
C LEU A 172 -7.77 0.30 1.28
N VAL A 173 -7.97 1.12 0.28
CA VAL A 173 -7.37 2.45 0.18
C VAL A 173 -8.32 3.45 0.81
N MET A 174 -7.94 3.99 1.98
CA MET A 174 -8.72 4.97 2.75
C MET A 174 -8.52 6.38 2.18
N ARG A 175 -8.92 6.55 0.92
CA ARG A 175 -8.84 7.79 0.15
C ARG A 175 -10.00 7.88 -0.83
N ASP A 176 -10.37 9.10 -1.22
CA ASP A 176 -11.38 9.34 -2.26
C ASP A 176 -10.82 9.15 -3.67
N THR A 177 -9.50 9.30 -3.84
CA THR A 177 -8.79 9.11 -5.11
C THR A 177 -7.46 8.40 -4.88
N THR A 178 -6.92 7.79 -5.94
CA THR A 178 -5.58 7.20 -5.90
C THR A 178 -4.78 7.53 -7.17
N GLU A 179 -3.48 7.63 -7.02
CA GLU A 179 -2.51 7.72 -8.13
C GLU A 179 -2.18 6.33 -8.71
N ARG A 180 -2.86 5.28 -8.23
CA ARG A 180 -2.67 3.87 -8.59
C ARG A 180 -3.93 3.25 -9.18
N PRO A 181 -4.51 3.87 -10.24
CA PRO A 181 -5.78 3.40 -10.81
C PRO A 181 -5.68 1.99 -11.41
N GLU A 182 -4.48 1.58 -11.87
CA GLU A 182 -4.24 0.23 -12.40
C GLU A 182 -4.53 -0.87 -11.38
N GLY A 183 -4.22 -0.64 -10.10
CA GLY A 183 -4.53 -1.60 -9.04
C GLY A 183 -6.04 -1.72 -8.78
N VAL A 184 -6.79 -0.63 -8.92
CA VAL A 184 -8.25 -0.64 -8.84
C VAL A 184 -8.84 -1.38 -10.05
N GLU A 185 -8.36 -1.09 -11.26
CA GLU A 185 -8.78 -1.72 -12.52
C GLU A 185 -8.46 -3.24 -12.51
N ALA A 186 -7.31 -3.63 -11.97
CA ALA A 186 -6.91 -5.02 -11.81
C ALA A 186 -7.67 -5.76 -10.68
N GLY A 187 -8.35 -5.03 -9.80
CA GLY A 187 -9.08 -5.60 -8.67
C GLY A 187 -8.22 -5.97 -7.47
N THR A 188 -6.97 -5.55 -7.40
CA THR A 188 -6.08 -5.75 -6.24
C THR A 188 -6.32 -4.72 -5.13
N LEU A 189 -6.88 -3.57 -5.49
CA LEU A 189 -7.16 -2.44 -4.62
C LEU A 189 -8.65 -2.09 -4.67
N LYS A 190 -9.17 -1.61 -3.54
CA LYS A 190 -10.50 -1.02 -3.47
C LYS A 190 -10.44 0.34 -2.78
N LEU A 191 -10.93 1.39 -3.46
CA LEU A 191 -11.10 2.70 -2.81
C LEU A 191 -12.25 2.62 -1.82
N ALA A 192 -11.96 2.83 -0.55
CA ALA A 192 -12.94 2.85 0.52
C ALA A 192 -13.41 4.26 0.90
N GLY A 193 -12.80 5.29 0.28
CA GLY A 193 -13.08 6.68 0.64
C GLY A 193 -12.52 7.07 2.00
N THR A 194 -13.03 8.18 2.53
CA THR A 194 -12.64 8.73 3.84
C THR A 194 -13.78 8.74 4.86
N LYS A 195 -14.98 8.29 4.46
CA LYS A 195 -16.18 8.26 5.32
C LYS A 195 -16.24 6.96 6.13
N MET A 196 -16.59 7.08 7.39
CA MET A 196 -16.68 5.95 8.32
C MET A 196 -17.53 4.79 7.79
N GLU A 197 -18.73 5.06 7.29
CA GLU A 197 -19.66 4.02 6.84
C GLU A 197 -19.19 3.30 5.57
N ASP A 198 -18.51 4.02 4.67
CA ASP A 198 -17.97 3.43 3.45
C ASP A 198 -16.80 2.51 3.78
N ILE A 199 -15.84 2.97 4.60
CA ILE A 199 -14.69 2.16 5.04
C ILE A 199 -15.15 0.92 5.79
N TYR A 200 -16.09 1.08 6.73
CA TYR A 200 -16.68 -0.04 7.47
C TYR A 200 -17.34 -1.05 6.54
N ARG A 201 -18.20 -0.59 5.62
CA ARG A 201 -18.89 -1.47 4.66
C ARG A 201 -17.92 -2.29 3.82
N GLU A 202 -16.91 -1.63 3.23
CA GLU A 202 -15.93 -2.29 2.38
C GLU A 202 -15.06 -3.28 3.15
N CYS A 203 -14.63 -2.94 4.36
CA CYS A 203 -13.87 -3.84 5.21
C CYS A 203 -14.73 -5.04 5.66
N ARG A 204 -15.95 -4.78 6.10
CA ARG A 204 -16.91 -5.82 6.49
C ARG A 204 -17.15 -6.82 5.35
N GLN A 205 -17.30 -6.33 4.13
CA GLN A 205 -17.49 -7.17 2.96
C GLN A 205 -16.33 -8.15 2.75
N LEU A 206 -15.08 -7.70 2.85
CA LEU A 206 -13.90 -8.55 2.76
C LEU A 206 -13.80 -9.59 3.91
N LEU A 207 -14.38 -9.28 5.06
CA LEU A 207 -14.40 -10.18 6.20
C LEU A 207 -15.54 -11.22 6.14
N THR A 208 -16.63 -10.94 5.43
CA THR A 208 -17.84 -11.78 5.41
C THR A 208 -18.09 -12.49 4.09
N GLU A 209 -17.45 -12.06 2.99
CA GLU A 209 -17.66 -12.61 1.65
C GLU A 209 -16.35 -13.21 1.10
N PRO A 210 -16.08 -14.52 1.35
CA PRO A 210 -14.81 -15.17 0.95
C PRO A 210 -14.50 -15.08 -0.54
N GLU A 211 -15.51 -15.03 -1.40
CA GLU A 211 -15.34 -14.93 -2.84
C GLU A 211 -14.78 -13.55 -3.25
N ILE A 212 -15.21 -12.49 -2.58
CA ILE A 212 -14.69 -11.14 -2.83
C ILE A 212 -13.26 -11.04 -2.35
N TYR A 213 -12.99 -11.55 -1.14
CA TYR A 213 -11.63 -11.64 -0.61
C TYR A 213 -10.70 -12.38 -1.57
N ARG A 214 -11.09 -13.60 -1.98
CA ARG A 214 -10.31 -14.45 -2.87
C ARG A 214 -10.02 -13.76 -4.20
N ARG A 215 -11.05 -13.14 -4.81
CA ARG A 215 -10.89 -12.40 -6.07
C ARG A 215 -9.83 -11.30 -5.97
N MET A 216 -9.80 -10.56 -4.86
CA MET A 216 -8.81 -9.51 -4.65
C MET A 216 -7.42 -10.08 -4.36
N SER A 217 -7.33 -11.13 -3.52
CA SER A 217 -6.04 -11.71 -3.13
C SER A 217 -5.35 -12.48 -4.25
N GLU A 218 -6.11 -13.03 -5.19
CA GLU A 218 -5.59 -13.78 -6.35
C GLU A 218 -5.46 -12.91 -7.62
N ALA A 219 -5.92 -11.65 -7.57
CA ALA A 219 -5.81 -10.74 -8.70
C ALA A 219 -4.34 -10.47 -9.06
N ARG A 220 -4.05 -10.41 -10.35
CA ARG A 220 -2.69 -10.17 -10.83
C ARG A 220 -2.26 -8.74 -10.48
N ASN A 221 -1.11 -8.61 -9.83
CA ASN A 221 -0.54 -7.31 -9.51
C ASN A 221 -0.06 -6.59 -10.80
N PRO A 222 -0.62 -5.42 -11.16
CA PRO A 222 -0.25 -4.72 -12.38
C PRO A 222 1.13 -4.03 -12.31
N TYR A 223 1.70 -3.89 -11.12
CA TYR A 223 2.95 -3.16 -10.90
C TYR A 223 4.20 -4.02 -11.05
N GLY A 224 4.07 -5.32 -11.34
CA GLY A 224 5.21 -6.19 -11.61
C GLY A 224 5.11 -7.56 -10.95
N ASP A 225 6.11 -8.36 -11.28
CA ASP A 225 6.26 -9.76 -10.88
C ASP A 225 7.52 -10.04 -10.03
N GLY A 226 8.19 -8.97 -9.57
CA GLY A 226 9.44 -9.08 -8.81
C GLY A 226 10.70 -9.29 -9.68
N THR A 227 10.63 -8.96 -10.97
CA THR A 227 11.76 -9.09 -11.91
C THR A 227 12.19 -7.77 -12.55
N ALA A 228 11.74 -6.64 -12.00
CA ALA A 228 12.01 -5.32 -12.58
C ALA A 228 13.52 -5.03 -12.64
N SER A 229 14.26 -5.29 -11.58
CA SER A 229 15.71 -5.08 -11.52
C SER A 229 16.47 -5.93 -12.55
N ILE A 230 16.01 -7.16 -12.80
CA ILE A 230 16.61 -8.05 -13.81
C ILE A 230 16.36 -7.48 -15.22
N LYS A 231 15.15 -6.98 -15.49
CA LYS A 231 14.80 -6.35 -16.76
C LYS A 231 15.63 -5.08 -16.99
N ILE A 232 15.74 -4.22 -15.97
CA ILE A 232 16.56 -2.99 -16.01
C ILE A 232 18.02 -3.33 -16.31
N ARG A 233 18.61 -4.28 -15.59
CA ARG A 233 19.98 -4.70 -15.83
C ARG A 233 20.21 -5.14 -17.27
N LYS A 234 19.34 -6.00 -17.82
CA LYS A 234 19.45 -6.47 -19.21
C LYS A 234 19.36 -5.33 -20.24
N ILE A 235 18.53 -4.32 -19.97
CA ILE A 235 18.42 -3.15 -20.85
C ILE A 235 19.74 -2.36 -20.82
N LEU A 236 20.28 -2.10 -19.63
CA LEU A 236 21.54 -1.36 -19.48
C LEU A 236 22.72 -2.10 -20.14
N GLU A 237 22.83 -3.43 -19.96
CA GLU A 237 23.88 -4.25 -20.60
C GLU A 237 23.83 -4.21 -22.14
N ASN A 238 22.64 -3.97 -22.73
CA ASN A 238 22.48 -3.89 -24.19
C ASN A 238 22.70 -2.47 -24.76
N ILE A 239 22.68 -1.45 -23.94
CA ILE A 239 22.93 -0.05 -24.37
C ILE A 239 24.41 0.25 -24.41
N ASP A 240 25.18 -0.36 -23.50
CA ASP A 240 26.64 -0.20 -23.40
C ASP A 240 27.42 -1.11 -24.37
N ALA A 241 26.74 -1.95 -25.16
CA ALA A 241 27.32 -2.87 -26.14
C ALA A 241 27.19 -2.30 -27.56
#